data_c1afb1e75df4366818d9201bf86a6ab7
#
_entry.id   c1afb1e75df4366818d9201bf86a6ab7
#
_cell.length_a   1.000
_cell.length_b   1.000
_cell.length_c   1.000
_cell.angle_alpha   90.00
_cell.angle_beta   90.00
_cell.angle_gamma   90.00
#
_symmetry.space_group_name_H-M   'P 1'
#
loop_
_entity.id
_entity.type
_entity.pdbx_description
1 polymer ?
#
loop_
_entity_poly.entity_id
_entity_poly.type
_entity_poly.pdbx_seq_one_letter_code
_entity_poly.pdbx_strand_id
1 'polypeptide(L)'
;MKEQLAAVLLVVTGVVPWFPAFAMEPVYERPPVLYHEREPDNRFTRLLAQAQKEGFLSTGTDREILLELLERLDIPLESQVLVFSKTSAQNSHIAPNTPRALYFSDDIYVGWVQGGEIEVASLDPHLGMVFHMMKLSERKAHRPPELVRERSCLNCHAGSSNQDLPGLMVRSVYPSDSGLPLFEAGTFHTRHSS
;
A
#
# COMPACT_ATOMS: atom_id res chain seq x y z
N MET A 1 -68.87 45.60 4.07
CA MET A 1 -68.55 44.46 3.23
C MET A 1 -67.02 44.44 3.07
N LYS A 2 -66.32 43.51 3.78
CA LYS A 2 -64.86 43.34 3.68
C LYS A 2 -64.66 41.95 3.06
N GLU A 3 -64.19 41.95 1.81
CA GLU A 3 -63.79 40.71 1.15
C GLU A 3 -62.43 40.30 1.66
N GLN A 4 -62.32 39.09 2.20
CA GLN A 4 -61.07 38.47 2.57
C GLN A 4 -60.61 37.60 1.39
N LEU A 5 -59.52 38.02 0.77
CA LEU A 5 -58.77 37.19 -0.20
C LEU A 5 -57.95 36.15 0.57
N ALA A 6 -58.31 34.87 0.44
CA ALA A 6 -57.51 33.77 0.92
C ALA A 6 -56.41 33.42 -0.11
N ALA A 7 -55.14 33.67 0.24
CA ALA A 7 -54.01 33.23 -0.56
C ALA A 7 -53.76 31.74 -0.35
N VAL A 8 -53.93 30.94 -1.38
CA VAL A 8 -53.56 29.50 -1.37
C VAL A 8 -52.08 29.37 -1.66
N LEU A 9 -51.30 28.99 -0.66
CA LEU A 9 -49.89 28.68 -0.80
C LEU A 9 -49.72 27.26 -1.35
N LEU A 10 -49.34 27.12 -2.63
CA LEU A 10 -49.03 25.85 -3.25
C LEU A 10 -47.60 25.44 -2.86
N VAL A 11 -47.46 24.50 -1.91
CA VAL A 11 -46.16 23.90 -1.58
C VAL A 11 -45.88 22.81 -2.59
N VAL A 12 -45.02 23.10 -3.57
CA VAL A 12 -44.49 22.08 -4.49
C VAL A 12 -43.37 21.32 -3.80
N THR A 13 -43.64 20.16 -3.24
CA THR A 13 -42.63 19.24 -2.70
C THR A 13 -41.95 18.59 -3.89
N GLY A 14 -40.82 19.15 -4.33
CA GLY A 14 -39.95 18.56 -5.33
C GLY A 14 -39.30 17.30 -4.74
N VAL A 15 -39.76 16.11 -5.20
CA VAL A 15 -39.04 14.85 -4.98
C VAL A 15 -37.80 14.88 -5.85
N VAL A 16 -36.65 15.19 -5.26
CA VAL A 16 -35.35 15.04 -5.93
C VAL A 16 -35.06 13.54 -6.02
N PRO A 17 -35.00 12.96 -7.24
CA PRO A 17 -34.66 11.55 -7.34
C PRO A 17 -33.21 11.34 -6.83
N TRP A 18 -33.06 10.53 -5.80
CA TRP A 18 -31.77 10.08 -5.30
C TRP A 18 -31.23 9.06 -6.31
N PHE A 19 -30.39 9.49 -7.23
CA PHE A 19 -29.58 8.57 -8.01
C PHE A 19 -28.42 8.09 -7.12
N PRO A 20 -28.31 6.79 -6.82
CA PRO A 20 -27.11 6.29 -6.16
C PRO A 20 -25.92 6.61 -7.08
N ALA A 21 -24.94 7.33 -6.54
CA ALA A 21 -23.66 7.50 -7.22
C ALA A 21 -23.04 6.10 -7.33
N PHE A 22 -23.12 5.49 -8.49
CA PHE A 22 -22.35 4.28 -8.79
C PHE A 22 -20.88 4.69 -8.76
N ALA A 23 -20.20 4.41 -7.64
CA ALA A 23 -18.75 4.47 -7.61
C ALA A 23 -18.26 3.51 -8.71
N MET A 24 -17.59 4.06 -9.73
CA MET A 24 -17.00 3.23 -10.78
C MET A 24 -15.97 2.32 -10.12
N GLU A 25 -16.20 1.01 -10.25
CA GLU A 25 -15.28 0.02 -9.76
C GLU A 25 -13.91 0.19 -10.42
N PRO A 26 -12.80 0.19 -9.65
CA PRO A 26 -11.45 0.34 -10.18
C PRO A 26 -11.15 -0.69 -11.29
N VAL A 27 -10.34 -0.30 -12.26
CA VAL A 27 -10.02 -1.17 -13.42
C VAL A 27 -9.39 -2.49 -12.97
N TYR A 28 -8.57 -2.46 -11.93
CA TYR A 28 -7.90 -3.65 -11.39
C TYR A 28 -8.84 -4.61 -10.64
N GLU A 29 -10.06 -4.19 -10.29
CA GLU A 29 -11.09 -5.08 -9.71
C GLU A 29 -11.94 -5.78 -10.77
N ARG A 30 -11.75 -5.46 -12.05
CA ARG A 30 -12.48 -6.06 -13.15
C ARG A 30 -11.74 -7.25 -13.77
N PRO A 31 -12.45 -8.16 -14.44
CA PRO A 31 -11.79 -9.17 -15.27
C PRO A 31 -10.84 -8.53 -16.31
N PRO A 32 -9.68 -9.13 -16.57
CA PRO A 32 -9.18 -10.42 -16.06
C PRO A 32 -8.43 -10.35 -14.74
N VAL A 33 -8.18 -9.17 -14.18
CA VAL A 33 -7.30 -8.97 -13.01
C VAL A 33 -7.96 -9.47 -11.73
N LEU A 34 -9.13 -8.92 -11.34
CA LEU A 34 -9.84 -9.28 -10.11
C LEU A 34 -8.93 -9.21 -8.88
N TYR A 35 -8.30 -8.05 -8.68
CA TYR A 35 -7.15 -7.91 -7.80
C TYR A 35 -7.39 -8.41 -6.37
N HIS A 36 -8.54 -8.13 -5.75
CA HIS A 36 -8.81 -8.57 -4.38
C HIS A 36 -9.54 -9.92 -4.28
N GLU A 37 -10.09 -10.41 -5.38
CA GLU A 37 -10.76 -11.72 -5.41
C GLU A 37 -9.77 -12.86 -5.66
N ARG A 38 -8.74 -12.61 -6.46
CA ARG A 38 -7.74 -13.61 -6.81
C ARG A 38 -6.66 -13.70 -5.73
N GLU A 39 -6.33 -14.92 -5.32
CA GLU A 39 -5.20 -15.18 -4.45
C GLU A 39 -3.87 -14.96 -5.20
N PRO A 40 -2.92 -14.22 -4.63
CA PRO A 40 -1.62 -14.02 -5.25
C PRO A 40 -0.79 -15.31 -5.27
N ASP A 41 -0.16 -15.59 -6.41
CA ASP A 41 0.80 -16.66 -6.56
C ASP A 41 2.14 -16.12 -7.07
N ASN A 42 2.95 -15.61 -6.16
CA ASN A 42 4.25 -15.04 -6.44
C ASN A 42 5.33 -15.63 -5.51
N ARG A 43 6.58 -15.26 -5.72
CA ARG A 43 7.73 -15.78 -4.96
C ARG A 43 7.58 -15.53 -3.45
N PHE A 44 7.08 -14.38 -3.06
CA PHE A 44 6.91 -14.02 -1.66
C PHE A 44 5.80 -14.83 -0.98
N THR A 45 4.63 -14.97 -1.60
CA THR A 45 3.52 -15.76 -1.01
C THR A 45 3.85 -17.24 -0.90
N ARG A 46 4.60 -17.79 -1.87
CA ARG A 46 5.12 -19.17 -1.79
C ARG A 46 6.11 -19.34 -0.65
N LEU A 47 7.03 -18.39 -0.45
CA LEU A 47 7.96 -18.42 0.70
C LEU A 47 7.22 -18.40 2.03
N LEU A 48 6.18 -17.57 2.19
CA LEU A 48 5.41 -17.53 3.43
C LEU A 48 4.63 -18.82 3.69
N ALA A 49 4.06 -19.43 2.65
CA ALA A 49 3.42 -20.73 2.79
C ALA A 49 4.42 -21.82 3.26
N GLN A 50 5.66 -21.72 2.83
CA GLN A 50 6.74 -22.59 3.31
C GLN A 50 7.11 -22.23 4.75
N ALA A 51 7.25 -20.96 5.09
CA ALA A 51 7.55 -20.52 6.46
C ALA A 51 6.52 -21.02 7.49
N GLN A 52 5.25 -21.05 7.13
CA GLN A 52 4.19 -21.60 7.98
C GLN A 52 4.32 -23.09 8.23
N LYS A 53 4.87 -23.85 7.28
CA LYS A 53 5.06 -25.30 7.40
C LYS A 53 6.34 -25.64 8.16
N GLU A 54 7.41 -24.89 7.92
CA GLU A 54 8.75 -25.20 8.42
C GLU A 54 9.13 -24.41 9.68
N GLY A 55 8.38 -23.35 10.02
CA GLY A 55 8.54 -22.59 11.27
C GLY A 55 9.63 -21.53 11.25
N PHE A 56 10.16 -21.14 10.09
CA PHE A 56 11.08 -20.01 9.98
C PHE A 56 10.36 -18.64 9.94
N LEU A 57 11.08 -17.51 9.99
CA LEU A 57 10.54 -16.15 10.16
C LEU A 57 9.68 -15.99 11.44
N SER A 58 9.87 -16.85 12.43
CA SER A 58 8.98 -16.94 13.60
C SER A 58 9.62 -16.51 14.91
N THR A 59 10.93 -16.32 14.93
CA THR A 59 11.72 -16.03 16.13
C THR A 59 12.74 -14.92 15.85
N GLY A 60 13.24 -14.29 16.91
CA GLY A 60 14.23 -13.23 16.79
C GLY A 60 13.65 -11.82 16.89
N THR A 61 14.50 -10.84 16.74
CA THR A 61 14.17 -9.40 16.66
C THR A 61 13.57 -9.08 15.28
N ASP A 62 12.93 -7.93 15.16
CA ASP A 62 12.38 -7.46 13.88
C ASP A 62 13.46 -7.39 12.79
N ARG A 63 14.67 -6.97 13.16
CA ARG A 63 15.81 -6.91 12.25
C ARG A 63 16.26 -8.31 11.81
N GLU A 64 16.27 -9.29 12.70
CA GLU A 64 16.66 -10.67 12.38
C GLU A 64 15.64 -11.30 11.42
N ILE A 65 14.34 -11.06 11.63
CA ILE A 65 13.28 -11.51 10.70
C ILE A 65 13.44 -10.84 9.34
N LEU A 66 13.73 -9.53 9.31
CA LEU A 66 14.00 -8.84 8.05
C LEU A 66 15.18 -9.48 7.30
N LEU A 67 16.30 -9.71 7.98
CA LEU A 67 17.49 -10.29 7.37
C LEU A 67 17.25 -11.71 6.86
N GLU A 68 16.55 -12.55 7.65
CA GLU A 68 16.16 -13.89 7.22
C GLU A 68 15.22 -13.84 6.00
N LEU A 69 14.28 -12.90 5.98
CA LEU A 69 13.39 -12.70 4.82
C LEU A 69 14.17 -12.33 3.55
N LEU A 70 15.10 -11.37 3.66
CA LEU A 70 15.93 -10.94 2.52
C LEU A 70 16.79 -12.09 1.99
N GLU A 71 17.44 -12.84 2.88
CA GLU A 71 18.25 -14.00 2.50
C GLU A 71 17.42 -15.06 1.76
N ARG A 72 16.25 -15.42 2.29
CA ARG A 72 15.38 -16.43 1.68
C ARG A 72 14.74 -16.00 0.36
N LEU A 73 14.59 -14.70 0.17
CA LEU A 73 14.15 -14.11 -1.09
C LEU A 73 15.30 -13.79 -2.04
N ASP A 74 16.54 -14.12 -1.68
CA ASP A 74 17.72 -13.80 -2.48
C ASP A 74 17.77 -12.31 -2.89
N ILE A 75 17.47 -11.44 -1.90
CA ILE A 75 17.53 -9.99 -2.07
C ILE A 75 18.85 -9.48 -1.50
N PRO A 76 19.71 -8.88 -2.33
CA PRO A 76 21.01 -8.40 -1.89
C PRO A 76 20.89 -7.29 -0.82
N LEU A 77 21.66 -7.39 0.26
CA LEU A 77 21.72 -6.31 1.27
C LEU A 77 22.27 -5.01 0.68
N GLU A 78 23.12 -5.11 -0.33
CA GLU A 78 23.73 -4.01 -1.06
C GLU A 78 22.72 -3.22 -1.90
N SER A 79 21.53 -3.80 -2.16
CA SER A 79 20.43 -3.08 -2.82
C SER A 79 19.81 -1.99 -1.94
N GLN A 80 20.25 -1.87 -0.69
CA GLN A 80 19.67 -0.94 0.27
C GLN A 80 19.68 0.51 -0.20
N VAL A 81 18.49 1.12 -0.14
CA VAL A 81 18.30 2.58 -0.28
C VAL A 81 17.61 3.10 0.98
N LEU A 82 18.10 4.19 1.53
CA LEU A 82 17.51 4.83 2.71
C LEU A 82 16.63 6.02 2.28
N VAL A 83 15.36 5.99 2.72
CA VAL A 83 14.36 7.02 2.45
C VAL A 83 13.92 7.65 3.77
N PHE A 84 14.19 8.92 3.94
CA PHE A 84 13.81 9.68 5.15
C PHE A 84 12.62 10.62 4.94
N SER A 85 12.05 10.65 3.72
CA SER A 85 10.81 11.36 3.46
C SER A 85 9.59 10.55 3.91
N LYS A 86 8.63 11.22 4.54
CA LYS A 86 7.40 10.62 5.10
C LYS A 86 6.36 10.33 4.01
N THR A 87 6.73 9.50 3.04
CA THR A 87 5.88 9.16 1.87
C THR A 87 5.31 7.74 1.90
N SER A 88 5.63 6.95 2.92
CA SER A 88 5.09 5.59 3.13
C SER A 88 3.83 5.61 4.00
N ALA A 89 3.05 4.53 3.97
CA ALA A 89 1.96 4.27 4.90
C ALA A 89 2.40 4.30 6.37
N GLN A 90 3.70 4.01 6.65
CA GLN A 90 4.31 4.05 7.98
C GLN A 90 5.03 5.37 8.29
N ASN A 91 4.53 6.48 7.76
CA ASN A 91 5.15 7.81 7.88
C ASN A 91 5.41 8.28 9.32
N SER A 92 4.64 7.78 10.29
CA SER A 92 4.83 8.11 11.71
C SER A 92 6.15 7.59 12.30
N HIS A 93 6.71 6.51 11.74
CA HIS A 93 7.99 5.92 12.17
C HIS A 93 9.19 6.52 11.42
N ILE A 94 8.96 7.18 10.28
CA ILE A 94 10.03 7.70 9.42
C ILE A 94 10.48 9.08 9.90
N ALA A 95 11.79 9.24 10.07
CA ALA A 95 12.45 10.51 10.33
C ALA A 95 13.88 10.49 9.76
N PRO A 96 14.57 11.63 9.67
CA PRO A 96 15.96 11.66 9.19
C PRO A 96 16.93 10.75 9.96
N ASN A 97 16.69 10.54 11.27
CA ASN A 97 17.46 9.64 12.12
C ASN A 97 16.91 8.20 12.20
N THR A 98 15.72 7.96 11.67
CA THR A 98 15.09 6.66 11.52
C THR A 98 14.55 6.49 10.09
N PRO A 99 15.44 6.46 9.09
CA PRO A 99 15.02 6.33 7.70
C PRO A 99 14.40 4.97 7.43
N ARG A 100 13.48 4.92 6.48
CA ARG A 100 12.97 3.67 5.93
C ARG A 100 14.03 3.06 5.01
N ALA A 101 14.44 1.84 5.28
CA ALA A 101 15.28 1.06 4.38
C ALA A 101 14.41 0.36 3.33
N LEU A 102 14.82 0.42 2.08
CA LEU A 102 14.25 -0.31 0.96
C LEU A 102 15.31 -1.26 0.42
N TYR A 103 14.95 -2.51 0.23
CA TYR A 103 15.75 -3.54 -0.42
C TYR A 103 14.98 -4.08 -1.62
N PHE A 104 15.66 -4.47 -2.69
CA PHE A 104 14.97 -4.92 -3.88
C PHE A 104 15.76 -5.91 -4.72
N SER A 105 15.02 -6.70 -5.47
CA SER A 105 15.44 -7.51 -6.61
C SER A 105 14.59 -7.12 -7.83
N ASP A 106 14.65 -7.90 -8.89
CA ASP A 106 13.90 -7.63 -10.13
C ASP A 106 12.38 -7.68 -9.94
N ASP A 107 11.89 -8.49 -9.01
CA ASP A 107 10.48 -8.80 -8.84
C ASP A 107 9.92 -8.52 -7.43
N ILE A 108 10.77 -8.17 -6.46
CA ILE A 108 10.37 -7.95 -5.06
C ILE A 108 11.05 -6.73 -4.48
N TYR A 109 10.27 -5.93 -3.75
CA TYR A 109 10.73 -4.79 -2.97
C TYR A 109 10.31 -4.99 -1.52
N VAL A 110 11.26 -4.84 -0.60
CA VAL A 110 11.04 -4.95 0.84
C VAL A 110 11.37 -3.63 1.51
N GLY A 111 10.41 -3.07 2.23
CA GLY A 111 10.57 -1.83 2.99
C GLY A 111 10.46 -2.08 4.49
N TRP A 112 11.34 -1.48 5.28
CA TRP A 112 11.27 -1.54 6.73
C TRP A 112 11.77 -0.24 7.37
N VAL A 113 11.12 0.14 8.45
CA VAL A 113 11.56 1.23 9.33
C VAL A 113 11.57 0.73 10.77
N GLN A 114 12.55 1.15 11.55
CA GLN A 114 12.68 0.73 12.95
C GLN A 114 11.40 1.05 13.73
N GLY A 115 10.86 0.04 14.42
CA GLY A 115 9.60 0.14 15.18
C GLY A 115 8.35 0.04 14.33
N GLY A 116 8.48 -0.17 13.03
CA GLY A 116 7.36 -0.40 12.11
C GLY A 116 7.32 -1.83 11.59
N GLU A 117 6.39 -2.06 10.68
CA GLU A 117 6.13 -3.33 10.02
C GLU A 117 7.03 -3.54 8.79
N ILE A 118 7.11 -4.76 8.25
CA ILE A 118 7.78 -5.02 6.97
C ILE A 118 6.75 -4.88 5.85
N GLU A 119 6.98 -3.96 4.93
CA GLU A 119 6.22 -3.77 3.70
C GLU A 119 6.85 -4.59 2.58
N VAL A 120 6.06 -5.33 1.83
CA VAL A 120 6.53 -6.11 0.67
C VAL A 120 5.67 -5.80 -0.54
N ALA A 121 6.32 -5.42 -1.64
CA ALA A 121 5.71 -5.37 -2.96
C ALA A 121 6.32 -6.46 -3.82
N SER A 122 5.51 -7.38 -4.31
CA SER A 122 5.96 -8.55 -5.08
C SER A 122 5.20 -8.66 -6.39
N LEU A 123 5.90 -8.90 -7.48
CA LEU A 123 5.30 -9.06 -8.80
C LEU A 123 4.56 -10.39 -8.91
N ASP A 124 3.32 -10.30 -9.35
CA ASP A 124 2.46 -11.44 -9.66
C ASP A 124 2.11 -11.43 -11.15
N PRO A 125 2.18 -12.57 -11.84
CA PRO A 125 1.99 -12.62 -13.30
C PRO A 125 0.58 -12.24 -13.76
N HIS A 126 -0.42 -12.27 -12.87
CA HIS A 126 -1.81 -11.97 -13.18
C HIS A 126 -2.31 -10.68 -12.55
N LEU A 127 -1.77 -10.33 -11.38
CA LEU A 127 -2.23 -9.20 -10.57
C LEU A 127 -1.37 -7.94 -10.74
N GLY A 128 -0.18 -8.07 -11.35
CA GLY A 128 0.83 -7.02 -11.29
C GLY A 128 1.49 -6.95 -9.92
N MET A 129 1.79 -5.75 -9.43
CA MET A 129 2.39 -5.63 -8.10
C MET A 129 1.36 -5.86 -6.99
N VAL A 130 1.68 -6.80 -6.11
CA VAL A 130 0.86 -7.10 -4.92
C VAL A 130 1.57 -6.57 -3.68
N PHE A 131 0.81 -5.81 -2.89
CA PHE A 131 1.33 -5.12 -1.70
C PHE A 131 0.87 -5.82 -0.42
N HIS A 132 1.83 -6.18 0.40
CA HIS A 132 1.60 -6.85 1.67
C HIS A 132 2.30 -6.10 2.81
N MET A 133 1.76 -6.27 4.01
CA MET A 133 2.37 -5.85 5.25
C MET A 133 2.49 -7.05 6.18
N MET A 134 3.71 -7.38 6.61
CA MET A 134 3.97 -8.38 7.64
C MET A 134 3.89 -7.71 9.00
N LYS A 135 2.92 -8.13 9.82
CA LYS A 135 2.61 -7.54 11.12
C LYS A 135 3.58 -8.01 12.21
N LEU A 136 4.71 -7.32 12.34
CA LEU A 136 5.72 -7.63 13.37
C LEU A 136 5.21 -7.33 14.77
N SER A 137 4.44 -6.25 14.93
CA SER A 137 3.86 -5.82 16.23
C SER A 137 2.84 -6.82 16.80
N GLU A 138 2.23 -7.64 15.95
CA GLU A 138 1.20 -8.62 16.31
C GLU A 138 1.73 -10.05 16.33
N ARG A 139 3.04 -10.24 16.34
CA ARG A 139 3.67 -11.57 16.28
C ARG A 139 3.23 -12.47 17.43
N LYS A 140 2.92 -13.70 17.10
CA LYS A 140 2.70 -14.79 18.04
C LYS A 140 3.95 -15.65 18.12
N ALA A 141 4.30 -16.13 19.32
CA ALA A 141 5.44 -16.99 19.52
C ALA A 141 5.36 -18.21 18.59
N HIS A 142 6.49 -18.54 17.96
CA HIS A 142 6.66 -19.69 17.07
C HIS A 142 5.76 -19.71 15.82
N ARG A 143 5.35 -18.54 15.35
CA ARG A 143 4.63 -18.39 14.08
C ARG A 143 5.21 -17.23 13.27
N PRO A 144 5.27 -17.33 11.93
CA PRO A 144 5.58 -16.19 11.09
C PRO A 144 4.61 -15.03 11.37
N PRO A 145 5.03 -13.78 11.16
CA PRO A 145 4.14 -12.61 11.26
C PRO A 145 2.91 -12.77 10.36
N GLU A 146 1.78 -12.25 10.83
CA GLU A 146 0.57 -12.21 10.01
C GLU A 146 0.82 -11.36 8.76
N LEU A 147 0.33 -11.85 7.63
CA LEU A 147 0.39 -11.15 6.37
C LEU A 147 -0.95 -10.52 6.05
N VAL A 148 -0.94 -9.22 5.90
CA VAL A 148 -2.12 -8.46 5.46
C VAL A 148 -1.88 -7.92 4.06
N ARG A 149 -2.82 -8.20 3.13
CA ARG A 149 -2.84 -7.56 1.82
C ARG A 149 -3.39 -6.15 1.99
N GLU A 150 -2.50 -5.15 1.91
CA GLU A 150 -2.81 -3.78 2.31
C GLU A 150 -3.46 -2.99 1.15
N ARG A 151 -4.76 -2.79 1.24
CA ARG A 151 -5.55 -2.09 0.20
C ARG A 151 -5.18 -0.61 0.06
N SER A 152 -4.78 0.02 1.15
CA SER A 152 -4.44 1.46 1.14
C SER A 152 -3.23 1.78 0.27
N CYS A 153 -2.34 0.80 0.01
CA CYS A 153 -1.22 0.96 -0.91
C CYS A 153 -1.68 1.33 -2.33
N LEU A 154 -2.83 0.79 -2.77
CA LEU A 154 -3.36 1.04 -4.11
C LEU A 154 -3.82 2.48 -4.33
N ASN A 155 -4.11 3.25 -3.26
CA ASN A 155 -4.44 4.67 -3.38
C ASN A 155 -3.33 5.46 -4.10
N CYS A 156 -2.07 5.04 -3.93
CA CYS A 156 -0.94 5.62 -4.63
C CYS A 156 -0.45 4.72 -5.78
N HIS A 157 -0.40 3.39 -5.54
CA HIS A 157 0.22 2.43 -6.45
C HIS A 157 -0.70 1.92 -7.56
N ALA A 158 -1.99 2.26 -7.55
CA ALA A 158 -2.93 2.02 -8.66
C ALA A 158 -3.72 3.29 -9.02
N GLY A 159 -3.13 4.47 -8.80
CA GLY A 159 -3.71 5.73 -9.24
C GLY A 159 -3.37 6.08 -10.68
N SER A 160 -3.82 7.25 -11.13
CA SER A 160 -3.61 7.75 -12.51
C SER A 160 -2.14 7.80 -12.91
N SER A 161 -1.22 7.98 -11.94
CA SER A 161 0.22 7.91 -12.18
C SER A 161 0.69 6.53 -12.66
N ASN A 162 -0.06 5.46 -12.38
CA ASN A 162 0.20 4.09 -12.81
C ASN A 162 -0.87 3.58 -13.79
N GLN A 163 -1.57 4.49 -14.49
CA GLN A 163 -2.64 4.13 -15.43
C GLN A 163 -3.77 3.32 -14.76
N ASP A 164 -4.03 3.59 -13.48
CA ASP A 164 -5.00 2.92 -12.63
C ASP A 164 -4.80 1.39 -12.50
N LEU A 165 -3.56 0.94 -12.70
CA LEU A 165 -3.15 -0.47 -12.52
C LEU A 165 -2.15 -0.61 -11.37
N PRO A 166 -2.19 -1.73 -10.61
CA PRO A 166 -1.24 -2.00 -9.55
C PRO A 166 0.19 -2.07 -10.06
N GLY A 167 1.03 -1.13 -9.62
CA GLY A 167 2.41 -1.02 -10.10
C GLY A 167 3.32 -0.27 -9.13
N LEU A 168 4.61 -0.37 -9.37
CA LEU A 168 5.60 0.39 -8.63
C LEU A 168 5.59 1.85 -9.06
N MET A 169 5.76 2.72 -8.08
CA MET A 169 5.93 4.14 -8.29
C MET A 169 6.98 4.68 -7.33
N VAL A 170 8.02 5.29 -7.87
CA VAL A 170 8.99 6.03 -7.08
C VAL A 170 8.59 7.51 -7.09
N ARG A 171 8.31 8.05 -5.93
CA ARG A 171 7.99 9.47 -5.75
C ARG A 171 9.21 10.21 -5.20
N SER A 172 9.73 11.13 -5.99
CA SER A 172 10.73 12.08 -5.54
C SER A 172 10.06 13.33 -4.98
N VAL A 173 10.43 13.73 -3.78
CA VAL A 173 9.91 14.90 -3.08
C VAL A 173 11.07 15.70 -2.48
N TYR A 174 10.84 16.98 -2.23
CA TYR A 174 11.70 17.79 -1.37
C TYR A 174 11.22 17.64 0.07
N PRO A 175 11.98 16.98 0.97
CA PRO A 175 11.59 16.86 2.37
C PRO A 175 12.04 18.07 3.18
N SER A 176 11.25 18.44 4.19
CA SER A 176 11.67 19.33 5.25
C SER A 176 12.70 18.64 6.17
N ASP A 177 13.27 19.37 7.15
CA ASP A 177 14.17 18.82 8.14
C ASP A 177 13.55 17.69 8.99
N SER A 178 12.21 17.63 9.07
CA SER A 178 11.48 16.55 9.74
C SER A 178 11.08 15.40 8.83
N GLY A 179 11.43 15.46 7.55
CA GLY A 179 11.07 14.47 6.53
C GLY A 179 9.68 14.68 5.89
N LEU A 180 8.93 15.72 6.24
CA LEU A 180 7.65 16.01 5.63
C LEU A 180 7.84 16.50 4.18
N PRO A 181 7.08 15.96 3.20
CA PRO A 181 7.12 16.44 1.83
C PRO A 181 6.69 17.90 1.72
N LEU A 182 7.49 18.72 1.03
CA LEU A 182 7.18 20.11 0.67
C LEU A 182 6.56 20.11 -0.74
N PHE A 183 5.26 19.86 -0.83
CA PHE A 183 4.56 19.68 -2.10
C PHE A 183 4.58 20.95 -2.98
N GLU A 184 4.67 22.12 -2.38
CA GLU A 184 4.84 23.39 -3.08
C GLU A 184 6.16 23.51 -3.84
N ALA A 185 7.19 22.77 -3.42
CA ALA A 185 8.47 22.65 -4.13
C ALA A 185 8.41 21.70 -5.33
N GLY A 186 7.27 21.05 -5.54
CA GLY A 186 7.05 20.08 -6.60
C GLY A 186 7.31 18.64 -6.19
N THR A 187 6.74 17.74 -6.97
CA THR A 187 6.95 16.29 -6.86
C THR A 187 7.22 15.71 -8.23
N PHE A 188 8.04 14.67 -8.28
CA PHE A 188 8.29 13.93 -9.50
C PHE A 188 7.98 12.45 -9.30
N HIS A 189 7.29 11.85 -10.26
CA HIS A 189 6.89 10.44 -10.21
C HIS A 189 7.60 9.69 -11.32
N THR A 190 8.36 8.66 -10.94
CA THR A 190 8.94 7.72 -11.89
C THR A 190 8.18 6.40 -11.78
N ARG A 191 7.70 5.90 -12.90
CA ARG A 191 7.07 4.59 -13.00
C ARG A 191 8.15 3.56 -13.27
N HIS A 192 8.02 2.40 -12.69
CA HIS A 192 8.75 1.23 -13.13
C HIS A 192 7.92 0.60 -14.26
N SER A 193 8.15 1.05 -15.49
CA SER A 193 7.58 0.39 -16.65
C SER A 193 8.42 -0.83 -16.96
N SER A 194 7.82 -2.00 -16.84
CA SER A 194 8.35 -3.23 -17.43
C SER A 194 8.46 -3.13 -18.94
#